data_41b61dc65159f7f8ef2f53888f87ab85
#
_entry.id   41b61dc65159f7f8ef2f53888f87ab85
#
_cell.length_a   1.000
_cell.length_b   1.000
_cell.length_c   1.000
_cell.angle_alpha   90.00
_cell.angle_beta   90.00
_cell.angle_gamma   90.00
#
_symmetry.space_group_name_H-M   'P 1'
#
loop_
_entity.id
_entity.type
_entity.pdbx_description
1 polymer ?
#
loop_
_entity_poly.entity_id
_entity_poly.type
_entity_poly.pdbx_seq_one_letter_code
_entity_poly.pdbx_strand_id
1 'polypeptide(L)'
;MKFDIDTYREIIDTITRNKTRSFLTGFGVFWGVFMLIFLIGGGKGLKEMLQKNFAGFATNSAMVWTQNTTKPYKGFRKGRYFSMVEKDIDRLRQQVPELDVITPVMFGGTKDAVVDDKSFSANVSGVSYDYPAINPPMMYYGRFLNEMDIKLGRKVCVIGKEVYKKLFPGGGDPCGKRIRVDGTYYQVIGVDYKVNGISINGRPDQLVTIPYTLFQKIYNSGDQIHSLAVTAKPGVVMSSITDRMRTVIDRKSVV
;
A
#
# COMPACT_ATOMS: atom_id res chain seq x y z
N MET A 1 27.24 -46.75 28.44
CA MET A 1 28.04 -45.80 29.19
C MET A 1 27.43 -45.68 30.57
N LYS A 2 28.05 -46.24 31.60
CA LYS A 2 27.64 -45.99 33.00
C LYS A 2 28.25 -44.63 33.36
N PHE A 3 27.44 -43.61 33.53
CA PHE A 3 27.89 -42.37 34.12
C PHE A 3 28.14 -42.59 35.61
N ASP A 4 29.41 -42.54 35.99
CA ASP A 4 29.87 -42.77 37.35
C ASP A 4 29.59 -41.52 38.21
N ILE A 5 29.02 -41.70 39.41
CA ILE A 5 28.70 -40.65 40.37
C ILE A 5 29.95 -39.80 40.70
N ASP A 6 31.11 -40.43 40.67
CA ASP A 6 32.42 -39.77 40.92
C ASP A 6 32.75 -38.74 39.81
N THR A 7 32.43 -39.02 38.57
CA THR A 7 32.63 -38.06 37.44
C THR A 7 31.76 -36.80 37.63
N TYR A 8 30.54 -36.93 38.14
CA TYR A 8 29.69 -35.77 38.46
C TYR A 8 30.25 -34.92 39.62
N ARG A 9 30.80 -35.53 40.65
CA ARG A 9 31.42 -34.83 41.75
C ARG A 9 32.67 -34.08 41.32
N GLU A 10 33.51 -34.66 40.49
CA GLU A 10 34.72 -34.04 39.96
C GLU A 10 34.38 -32.82 39.06
N ILE A 11 33.31 -32.92 38.24
CA ILE A 11 32.85 -31.77 37.44
C ILE A 11 32.34 -30.65 38.32
N ILE A 12 31.53 -30.96 39.35
CA ILE A 12 31.00 -29.95 40.27
C ILE A 12 32.11 -29.29 41.07
N ASP A 13 33.11 -30.04 41.55
CA ASP A 13 34.26 -29.51 42.27
C ASP A 13 35.12 -28.61 41.35
N THR A 14 35.29 -28.96 40.10
CA THR A 14 36.01 -28.14 39.12
C THR A 14 35.29 -26.83 38.82
N ILE A 15 33.96 -26.84 38.69
CA ILE A 15 33.11 -25.67 38.46
C ILE A 15 33.12 -24.74 39.67
N THR A 16 33.06 -25.29 40.89
CA THR A 16 33.01 -24.50 42.12
C THR A 16 34.35 -23.95 42.55
N ARG A 17 35.47 -24.53 42.12
CA ARG A 17 36.82 -24.09 42.43
C ARG A 17 37.17 -22.73 41.82
N ASN A 18 36.62 -22.39 40.62
CA ASN A 18 36.82 -21.11 39.94
C ASN A 18 35.47 -20.50 39.50
N LYS A 19 34.68 -20.08 40.50
CA LYS A 19 33.30 -19.60 40.29
C LYS A 19 33.16 -18.50 39.24
N THR A 20 34.08 -17.54 39.21
CA THR A 20 34.03 -16.42 38.24
C THR A 20 34.25 -16.90 36.82
N ARG A 21 35.22 -17.81 36.58
CA ARG A 21 35.47 -18.35 35.24
C ARG A 21 34.31 -19.19 34.75
N SER A 22 33.77 -20.08 35.59
CA SER A 22 32.67 -20.94 35.29
C SER A 22 31.39 -20.15 35.02
N PHE A 23 31.13 -19.10 35.80
CA PHE A 23 30.01 -18.20 35.58
C PHE A 23 30.16 -17.44 34.27
N LEU A 24 31.32 -16.89 33.96
CA LEU A 24 31.57 -16.11 32.76
C LEU A 24 31.41 -16.98 31.49
N THR A 25 31.94 -18.21 31.53
CA THR A 25 31.79 -19.17 30.40
C THR A 25 30.35 -19.60 30.23
N GLY A 26 29.65 -19.97 31.31
CA GLY A 26 28.22 -20.34 31.28
C GLY A 26 27.32 -19.21 30.81
N PHE A 27 27.61 -17.99 31.29
CA PHE A 27 26.88 -16.79 30.83
C PHE A 27 27.10 -16.51 29.34
N GLY A 28 28.35 -16.66 28.88
CA GLY A 28 28.65 -16.49 27.44
C GLY A 28 27.87 -17.47 26.55
N VAL A 29 27.84 -18.77 26.94
CA VAL A 29 27.07 -19.78 26.22
C VAL A 29 25.54 -19.50 26.28
N PHE A 30 25.05 -19.21 27.48
CA PHE A 30 23.63 -18.83 27.68
C PHE A 30 23.27 -17.62 26.82
N TRP A 31 24.07 -16.55 26.87
CA TRP A 31 23.80 -15.34 26.09
C TRP A 31 23.83 -15.59 24.59
N GLY A 32 24.79 -16.42 24.10
CA GLY A 32 24.87 -16.79 22.70
C GLY A 32 23.62 -17.55 22.22
N VAL A 33 23.17 -18.56 22.99
CA VAL A 33 21.97 -19.33 22.69
C VAL A 33 20.71 -18.44 22.81
N PHE A 34 20.62 -17.61 23.82
CA PHE A 34 19.50 -16.67 24.01
C PHE A 34 19.38 -15.71 22.81
N MET A 35 20.50 -15.09 22.38
CA MET A 35 20.50 -14.20 21.22
C MET A 35 20.13 -14.92 19.93
N LEU A 36 20.59 -16.16 19.73
CA LEU A 36 20.22 -16.96 18.57
C LEU A 36 18.70 -17.20 18.53
N ILE A 37 18.11 -17.63 19.64
CA ILE A 37 16.65 -17.86 19.73
C ILE A 37 15.88 -16.56 19.52
N PHE A 38 16.35 -15.46 20.13
CA PHE A 38 15.74 -14.14 19.98
C PHE A 38 15.74 -13.65 18.53
N LEU A 39 16.86 -13.81 17.82
CA LEU A 39 16.97 -13.43 16.41
C LEU A 39 16.08 -14.27 15.51
N ILE A 40 16.02 -15.60 15.73
CA ILE A 40 15.16 -16.49 14.95
C ILE A 40 13.66 -16.17 15.23
N GLY A 41 13.29 -16.00 16.49
CA GLY A 41 11.93 -15.67 16.89
C GLY A 41 11.49 -14.29 16.41
N GLY A 42 12.35 -13.28 16.57
CA GLY A 42 12.14 -11.91 16.10
C GLY A 42 12.01 -11.85 14.58
N GLY A 43 12.86 -12.58 13.84
CA GLY A 43 12.80 -12.66 12.39
C GLY A 43 11.49 -13.29 11.88
N LYS A 44 11.00 -14.36 12.54
CA LYS A 44 9.70 -14.96 12.22
C LYS A 44 8.55 -13.99 12.51
N GLY A 45 8.55 -13.34 13.67
CA GLY A 45 7.53 -12.38 14.04
C GLY A 45 7.46 -11.18 13.09
N LEU A 46 8.63 -10.64 12.69
CA LEU A 46 8.72 -9.58 11.69
C LEU A 46 8.16 -10.04 10.34
N LYS A 47 8.54 -11.24 9.88
CA LYS A 47 8.02 -11.82 8.63
C LYS A 47 6.49 -11.96 8.65
N GLU A 48 5.92 -12.47 9.75
CA GLU A 48 4.46 -12.61 9.90
C GLU A 48 3.77 -11.24 9.94
N MET A 49 4.35 -10.26 10.63
CA MET A 49 3.82 -8.89 10.68
C MET A 49 3.82 -8.25 9.27
N LEU A 50 4.91 -8.41 8.52
CA LEU A 50 4.98 -7.94 7.14
C LEU A 50 3.95 -8.67 6.27
N GLN A 51 3.85 -9.99 6.34
CA GLN A 51 2.86 -10.75 5.57
C GLN A 51 1.43 -10.31 5.87
N LYS A 52 1.08 -10.03 7.13
CA LYS A 52 -0.25 -9.51 7.50
C LYS A 52 -0.50 -8.10 6.95
N ASN A 53 0.51 -7.24 6.98
CA ASN A 53 0.39 -5.88 6.44
C ASN A 53 0.27 -5.87 4.91
N PHE A 54 0.89 -6.84 4.24
CA PHE A 54 0.80 -7.03 2.78
C PHE A 54 -0.33 -7.99 2.36
N ALA A 55 -1.05 -8.58 3.33
CA ALA A 55 -2.16 -9.48 3.04
C ALA A 55 -3.26 -8.75 2.25
N GLY A 56 -3.59 -9.30 1.09
CA GLY A 56 -4.59 -8.73 0.18
C GLY A 56 -4.06 -7.70 -0.82
N PHE A 57 -2.76 -7.38 -0.80
CA PHE A 57 -2.13 -6.68 -1.92
C PHE A 57 -1.59 -7.71 -2.92
N ALA A 58 -1.80 -7.49 -4.22
CA ALA A 58 -1.31 -8.43 -5.22
C ALA A 58 0.22 -8.57 -5.10
N THR A 59 0.70 -9.78 -4.84
CA THR A 59 2.12 -10.06 -4.54
C THR A 59 3.06 -9.73 -5.70
N ASN A 60 2.52 -9.68 -6.93
CA ASN A 60 3.27 -9.35 -8.14
C ASN A 60 2.83 -7.99 -8.70
N SER A 61 2.81 -6.99 -7.84
CA SER A 61 2.39 -5.63 -8.17
C SER A 61 3.47 -4.62 -7.89
N ALA A 62 3.39 -3.48 -8.56
CA ALA A 62 4.25 -2.33 -8.32
C ALA A 62 3.45 -1.03 -8.44
N MET A 63 3.98 -0.01 -7.77
CA MET A 63 3.52 1.36 -7.97
C MET A 63 4.59 2.15 -8.70
N VAL A 64 4.15 2.93 -9.66
CA VAL A 64 5.01 3.77 -10.50
C VAL A 64 4.66 5.22 -10.24
N TRP A 65 5.65 5.99 -9.80
CA TRP A 65 5.57 7.44 -9.60
C TRP A 65 6.51 8.17 -10.51
N THR A 66 6.13 9.36 -10.91
CA THR A 66 7.05 10.28 -11.56
C THR A 66 7.93 10.96 -10.51
N GLN A 67 9.20 11.11 -10.84
CA GLN A 67 10.17 11.89 -10.07
C GLN A 67 10.76 12.98 -10.93
N ASN A 68 11.44 13.94 -10.31
CA ASN A 68 12.17 14.96 -11.05
C ASN A 68 13.26 14.32 -11.92
N THR A 69 13.44 14.83 -13.13
CA THR A 69 14.47 14.34 -14.06
C THR A 69 15.86 14.48 -13.46
N THR A 70 16.64 13.39 -13.50
CA THR A 70 18.01 13.36 -12.94
C THR A 70 19.07 13.75 -13.94
N LYS A 71 18.75 13.68 -15.27
CA LYS A 71 19.69 13.97 -16.35
C LYS A 71 19.22 15.18 -17.18
N PRO A 72 20.13 16.07 -17.59
CA PRO A 72 19.82 17.13 -18.57
C PRO A 72 19.64 16.49 -19.95
N TYR A 73 18.68 16.98 -20.73
CA TYR A 73 18.45 16.49 -22.10
C TYR A 73 17.99 17.60 -23.05
N LYS A 74 18.56 17.64 -24.25
CA LYS A 74 18.23 18.60 -25.32
C LYS A 74 18.09 20.06 -24.85
N GLY A 75 19.02 20.54 -24.00
CA GLY A 75 19.02 21.92 -23.50
C GLY A 75 18.15 22.15 -22.25
N PHE A 76 17.38 21.15 -21.80
CA PHE A 76 16.62 21.26 -20.57
C PHE A 76 17.48 20.88 -19.35
N ARG A 77 17.34 21.65 -18.26
CA ARG A 77 18.04 21.41 -16.99
C ARG A 77 17.51 20.17 -16.30
N LYS A 78 18.37 19.48 -15.51
CA LYS A 78 17.97 18.45 -14.55
C LYS A 78 17.00 19.04 -13.50
N GLY A 79 16.19 18.21 -12.88
CA GLY A 79 15.27 18.61 -11.81
C GLY A 79 13.89 19.05 -12.31
N ARG A 80 13.56 18.86 -13.59
CA ARG A 80 12.24 19.15 -14.11
C ARG A 80 11.24 18.10 -13.67
N TYR A 81 10.14 18.53 -13.10
CA TYR A 81 9.00 17.67 -12.82
C TYR A 81 8.26 17.34 -14.13
N PHE A 82 7.90 16.09 -14.32
CA PHE A 82 6.99 15.67 -15.38
C PHE A 82 5.84 14.85 -14.78
N SER A 83 4.66 14.97 -15.34
CA SER A 83 3.49 14.21 -14.94
C SER A 83 3.22 13.09 -15.93
N MET A 84 2.83 11.92 -15.43
CA MET A 84 2.22 10.90 -16.27
C MET A 84 0.86 11.38 -16.77
N VAL A 85 0.45 10.88 -17.92
CA VAL A 85 -0.85 11.17 -18.52
C VAL A 85 -1.53 9.85 -18.93
N GLU A 86 -2.82 9.90 -19.21
CA GLU A 86 -3.59 8.70 -19.60
C GLU A 86 -2.96 7.94 -20.79
N LYS A 87 -2.41 8.67 -21.77
CA LYS A 87 -1.70 8.06 -22.92
C LYS A 87 -0.50 7.19 -22.52
N ASP A 88 0.07 7.39 -21.34
CA ASP A 88 1.18 6.56 -20.86
C ASP A 88 0.70 5.16 -20.44
N ILE A 89 -0.57 5.02 -20.05
CA ILE A 89 -1.22 3.71 -19.82
C ILE A 89 -1.24 2.90 -21.11
N ASP A 90 -1.67 3.52 -22.23
CA ASP A 90 -1.75 2.83 -23.52
C ASP A 90 -0.36 2.46 -24.05
N ARG A 91 0.62 3.34 -23.85
CA ARG A 91 2.03 3.06 -24.20
C ARG A 91 2.59 1.89 -23.40
N LEU A 92 2.36 1.87 -22.09
CA LEU A 92 2.79 0.75 -21.24
C LEU A 92 2.14 -0.56 -21.67
N ARG A 93 0.83 -0.55 -21.96
CA ARG A 93 0.09 -1.73 -22.42
C ARG A 93 0.63 -2.29 -23.75
N GLN A 94 1.07 -1.40 -24.66
CA GLN A 94 1.63 -1.80 -25.95
C GLN A 94 3.10 -2.28 -25.84
N GLN A 95 3.91 -1.61 -25.03
CA GLN A 95 5.36 -1.86 -24.99
C GLN A 95 5.81 -2.85 -23.91
N VAL A 96 4.93 -3.12 -22.92
CA VAL A 96 5.16 -4.09 -21.84
C VAL A 96 3.95 -5.02 -21.73
N PRO A 97 3.75 -5.91 -22.70
CA PRO A 97 2.59 -6.80 -22.77
C PRO A 97 2.52 -7.83 -21.63
N GLU A 98 3.58 -7.97 -20.84
CA GLU A 98 3.63 -8.78 -19.63
C GLU A 98 2.87 -8.17 -18.45
N LEU A 99 2.47 -6.90 -18.52
CA LEU A 99 1.57 -6.30 -17.55
C LEU A 99 0.15 -6.87 -17.76
N ASP A 100 -0.54 -7.11 -16.64
CA ASP A 100 -1.92 -7.58 -16.60
C ASP A 100 -2.85 -6.40 -16.37
N VAL A 101 -2.75 -5.76 -15.22
CA VAL A 101 -3.55 -4.58 -14.87
C VAL A 101 -2.65 -3.34 -14.79
N ILE A 102 -3.11 -2.24 -15.38
CA ILE A 102 -2.49 -0.92 -15.28
C ILE A 102 -3.59 0.06 -14.94
N THR A 103 -3.57 0.58 -13.72
CA THR A 103 -4.65 1.42 -13.19
C THR A 103 -4.11 2.76 -12.66
N PRO A 104 -4.76 3.88 -12.99
CA PRO A 104 -4.39 5.19 -12.47
C PRO A 104 -4.78 5.33 -10.99
N VAL A 105 -3.91 6.01 -10.24
CA VAL A 105 -4.18 6.40 -8.84
C VAL A 105 -3.88 7.87 -8.67
N MET A 106 -4.88 8.61 -8.18
CA MET A 106 -4.83 10.04 -7.91
C MET A 106 -4.83 10.30 -6.41
N PHE A 107 -4.08 11.30 -5.97
CA PHE A 107 -3.96 11.70 -4.56
C PHE A 107 -4.51 13.09 -4.35
N GLY A 108 -5.60 13.20 -3.58
CA GLY A 108 -6.26 14.46 -3.26
C GLY A 108 -5.84 15.04 -1.90
N GLY A 109 -4.95 14.33 -1.17
CA GLY A 109 -4.58 14.72 0.18
C GLY A 109 -5.74 14.59 1.17
N THR A 110 -5.56 15.16 2.35
CA THR A 110 -6.58 15.18 3.41
C THR A 110 -7.58 16.29 3.16
N LYS A 111 -8.87 15.95 3.18
CA LYS A 111 -10.00 16.86 2.97
C LYS A 111 -11.09 16.58 3.99
N ASP A 112 -11.88 17.60 4.32
CA ASP A 112 -12.98 17.42 5.25
C ASP A 112 -14.20 16.83 4.53
N ALA A 113 -14.61 15.67 5.03
CA ALA A 113 -15.85 15.00 4.66
C ALA A 113 -16.93 15.34 5.69
N VAL A 114 -18.08 15.81 5.24
CA VAL A 114 -19.14 16.35 6.08
C VAL A 114 -20.49 15.72 5.75
N VAL A 115 -21.24 15.36 6.78
CA VAL A 115 -22.65 14.94 6.72
C VAL A 115 -23.39 15.65 7.86
N ASP A 116 -24.36 16.46 7.53
CA ASP A 116 -25.08 17.28 8.48
C ASP A 116 -24.13 18.12 9.36
N ASP A 117 -24.13 17.89 10.67
CA ASP A 117 -23.28 18.53 11.67
C ASP A 117 -21.96 17.80 11.95
N LYS A 118 -21.72 16.63 11.30
CA LYS A 118 -20.55 15.79 11.53
C LYS A 118 -19.51 15.99 10.46
N SER A 119 -18.27 16.07 10.89
CA SER A 119 -17.12 16.18 9.99
C SER A 119 -16.01 15.19 10.36
N PHE A 120 -15.26 14.77 9.35
CA PHE A 120 -14.09 13.93 9.50
C PHE A 120 -13.07 14.27 8.42
N SER A 121 -11.81 14.46 8.82
CA SER A 121 -10.71 14.68 7.87
C SER A 121 -10.29 13.37 7.23
N ALA A 122 -10.68 13.17 5.99
CA ALA A 122 -10.45 11.95 5.21
C ALA A 122 -9.47 12.19 4.07
N ASN A 123 -8.73 11.16 3.68
CA ASN A 123 -7.88 11.22 2.50
C ASN A 123 -8.69 10.91 1.25
N VAL A 124 -8.60 11.75 0.22
CA VAL A 124 -9.30 11.55 -1.05
C VAL A 124 -8.39 10.81 -2.03
N SER A 125 -8.91 9.74 -2.62
CA SER A 125 -8.20 8.96 -3.64
C SER A 125 -9.09 8.79 -4.88
N GLY A 126 -8.54 9.09 -6.06
CA GLY A 126 -9.17 8.80 -7.34
C GLY A 126 -8.58 7.51 -7.92
N VAL A 127 -9.43 6.51 -8.18
CA VAL A 127 -8.99 5.23 -8.76
C VAL A 127 -9.92 4.77 -9.87
N SER A 128 -9.50 3.75 -10.62
CA SER A 128 -10.32 3.11 -11.63
C SER A 128 -11.06 1.88 -11.08
N TYR A 129 -11.98 1.32 -11.86
CA TYR A 129 -12.78 0.15 -11.49
C TYR A 129 -11.96 -1.14 -11.40
N ASP A 130 -10.79 -1.19 -12.00
CA ASP A 130 -9.86 -2.33 -12.01
C ASP A 130 -8.87 -2.32 -10.83
N TYR A 131 -8.84 -1.24 -10.06
CA TYR A 131 -8.01 -1.12 -8.85
C TYR A 131 -8.18 -2.28 -7.83
N PRO A 132 -9.36 -2.88 -7.64
CA PRO A 132 -9.56 -4.07 -6.81
C PRO A 132 -8.71 -5.29 -7.18
N ALA A 133 -8.24 -5.41 -8.42
CA ALA A 133 -7.33 -6.48 -8.82
C ALA A 133 -5.95 -6.36 -8.12
N ILE A 134 -5.56 -5.13 -7.75
CA ILE A 134 -4.30 -4.85 -7.06
C ILE A 134 -4.51 -4.79 -5.55
N ASN A 135 -5.55 -4.11 -5.13
CA ASN A 135 -5.88 -3.87 -3.73
C ASN A 135 -7.36 -4.18 -3.47
N PRO A 136 -7.72 -5.47 -3.27
CA PRO A 136 -9.09 -5.90 -3.05
C PRO A 136 -9.71 -5.17 -1.85
N PRO A 137 -10.86 -4.50 -2.01
CA PRO A 137 -11.60 -3.90 -0.90
C PRO A 137 -12.30 -4.98 -0.07
N MET A 138 -12.58 -4.69 1.19
CA MET A 138 -13.42 -5.50 2.07
C MET A 138 -14.79 -4.81 2.21
N MET A 139 -15.65 -5.01 1.22
CA MET A 139 -16.94 -4.33 1.18
C MET A 139 -17.85 -4.82 2.32
N TYR A 140 -18.34 -3.88 3.14
CA TYR A 140 -19.29 -4.14 4.21
C TYR A 140 -20.72 -3.77 3.81
N TYR A 141 -20.88 -2.64 3.10
CA TYR A 141 -22.11 -2.22 2.48
C TYR A 141 -21.85 -1.89 1.01
N GLY A 142 -22.84 -2.13 0.17
CA GLY A 142 -22.87 -1.71 -1.21
C GLY A 142 -21.81 -2.36 -2.10
N ARG A 143 -21.24 -1.57 -3.00
CA ARG A 143 -20.30 -2.03 -4.04
C ARG A 143 -19.12 -1.08 -4.22
N PHE A 144 -18.07 -1.56 -4.86
CA PHE A 144 -16.98 -0.74 -5.36
C PHE A 144 -17.36 -0.01 -6.66
N LEU A 145 -16.48 0.88 -7.13
CA LEU A 145 -16.62 1.56 -8.42
C LEU A 145 -16.73 0.56 -9.56
N ASN A 146 -17.56 0.88 -10.56
CA ASN A 146 -17.67 0.10 -11.79
C ASN A 146 -17.25 0.93 -13.02
N GLU A 147 -17.17 0.28 -14.16
CA GLU A 147 -16.75 0.90 -15.41
C GLU A 147 -17.62 2.10 -15.80
N MET A 148 -18.94 2.03 -15.56
CA MET A 148 -19.87 3.12 -15.86
C MET A 148 -19.67 4.33 -14.98
N ASP A 149 -19.28 4.13 -13.72
CA ASP A 149 -18.96 5.24 -12.81
C ASP A 149 -17.73 6.02 -13.30
N ILE A 150 -16.74 5.30 -13.86
CA ILE A 150 -15.54 5.89 -14.46
C ILE A 150 -15.87 6.60 -15.77
N LYS A 151 -16.53 5.91 -16.72
CA LYS A 151 -16.85 6.46 -18.05
C LYS A 151 -17.71 7.73 -17.98
N LEU A 152 -18.70 7.73 -17.11
CA LEU A 152 -19.61 8.88 -16.94
C LEU A 152 -19.08 9.93 -15.95
N GLY A 153 -18.02 9.64 -15.23
CA GLY A 153 -17.50 10.52 -14.16
C GLY A 153 -18.58 10.82 -13.12
N ARG A 154 -19.28 9.77 -12.65
CA ARG A 154 -20.36 9.90 -11.67
C ARG A 154 -19.89 10.44 -10.36
N LYS A 155 -20.66 11.31 -9.72
CA LYS A 155 -20.38 11.84 -8.37
C LYS A 155 -20.71 10.81 -7.30
N VAL A 156 -19.99 9.70 -7.31
CA VAL A 156 -20.14 8.60 -6.34
C VAL A 156 -18.84 8.40 -5.57
N CYS A 157 -18.93 7.81 -4.38
CA CYS A 157 -17.77 7.49 -3.56
C CYS A 157 -17.96 6.20 -2.77
N VAL A 158 -16.82 5.55 -2.49
CA VAL A 158 -16.68 4.48 -1.49
C VAL A 158 -15.95 5.07 -0.30
N ILE A 159 -16.47 4.87 0.90
CA ILE A 159 -15.89 5.41 2.12
C ILE A 159 -15.27 4.33 2.99
N GLY A 160 -14.15 4.65 3.62
CA GLY A 160 -13.48 3.76 4.56
C GLY A 160 -14.21 3.64 5.90
N LYS A 161 -13.89 2.61 6.65
CA LYS A 161 -14.52 2.25 7.92
C LYS A 161 -14.57 3.38 8.94
N GLU A 162 -13.47 4.12 9.13
CA GLU A 162 -13.42 5.23 10.10
C GLU A 162 -14.24 6.42 9.63
N VAL A 163 -14.21 6.73 8.31
CA VAL A 163 -15.08 7.76 7.73
C VAL A 163 -16.55 7.41 7.98
N TYR A 164 -16.94 6.15 7.73
CA TYR A 164 -18.29 5.68 7.98
C TYR A 164 -18.69 5.84 9.45
N LYS A 165 -17.89 5.34 10.38
CA LYS A 165 -18.19 5.43 11.82
C LYS A 165 -18.36 6.85 12.33
N LYS A 166 -17.54 7.77 11.82
CA LYS A 166 -17.56 9.18 12.25
C LYS A 166 -18.73 9.95 11.65
N LEU A 167 -19.03 9.73 10.38
CA LEU A 167 -20.11 10.46 9.69
C LEU A 167 -21.50 9.84 9.93
N PHE A 168 -21.57 8.52 10.19
CA PHE A 168 -22.82 7.79 10.41
C PHE A 168 -22.84 7.02 11.75
N PRO A 169 -22.72 7.71 12.92
CA PRO A 169 -22.63 7.05 14.22
C PRO A 169 -23.90 6.28 14.60
N GLY A 170 -25.05 6.59 14.01
CA GLY A 170 -26.28 5.83 14.17
C GLY A 170 -26.27 4.46 13.50
N GLY A 171 -25.23 4.15 12.73
CA GLY A 171 -25.12 2.87 12.01
C GLY A 171 -26.06 2.77 10.82
N GLY A 172 -26.27 1.54 10.34
CA GLY A 172 -27.12 1.25 9.18
C GLY A 172 -26.42 1.47 7.84
N ASP A 173 -27.10 1.12 6.75
CA ASP A 173 -26.55 1.25 5.39
C ASP A 173 -26.49 2.72 4.96
N PRO A 174 -25.29 3.27 4.66
CA PRO A 174 -25.15 4.64 4.17
C PRO A 174 -25.30 4.74 2.65
N CYS A 175 -25.45 3.63 1.91
CA CYS A 175 -25.55 3.66 0.46
C CYS A 175 -26.77 4.48 0.01
N GLY A 176 -26.56 5.33 -0.99
CA GLY A 176 -27.58 6.28 -1.45
C GLY A 176 -27.55 7.64 -0.75
N LYS A 177 -27.02 7.74 0.47
CA LYS A 177 -26.85 9.01 1.18
C LYS A 177 -25.76 9.87 0.54
N ARG A 178 -25.82 11.17 0.76
CA ARG A 178 -24.83 12.13 0.23
C ARG A 178 -23.86 12.57 1.30
N ILE A 179 -22.60 12.66 0.95
CA ILE A 179 -21.54 13.28 1.74
C ILE A 179 -20.97 14.46 0.97
N ARG A 180 -20.56 15.50 1.65
CA ARG A 180 -19.85 16.63 1.06
C ARG A 180 -18.36 16.49 1.37
N VAL A 181 -17.52 16.45 0.34
CA VAL A 181 -16.07 16.39 0.51
C VAL A 181 -15.47 17.51 -0.32
N ASP A 182 -14.67 18.37 0.32
CA ASP A 182 -14.03 19.52 -0.34
C ASP A 182 -15.02 20.36 -1.17
N GLY A 183 -16.20 20.65 -0.59
CA GLY A 183 -17.27 21.44 -1.23
C GLY A 183 -18.14 20.69 -2.25
N THR A 184 -17.75 19.50 -2.68
CA THR A 184 -18.48 18.68 -3.67
C THR A 184 -19.31 17.59 -2.98
N TYR A 185 -20.55 17.39 -3.45
CA TYR A 185 -21.43 16.32 -2.98
C TYR A 185 -21.21 15.03 -3.78
N TYR A 186 -21.07 13.93 -3.04
CA TYR A 186 -20.92 12.57 -3.57
C TYR A 186 -21.99 11.67 -2.98
N GLN A 187 -22.53 10.77 -3.77
CA GLN A 187 -23.39 9.69 -3.30
C GLN A 187 -22.54 8.53 -2.82
N VAL A 188 -22.74 8.07 -1.60
CA VAL A 188 -22.09 6.87 -1.07
C VAL A 188 -22.66 5.66 -1.79
N ILE A 189 -21.79 4.83 -2.38
CA ILE A 189 -22.18 3.58 -3.06
C ILE A 189 -21.63 2.34 -2.36
N GLY A 190 -20.74 2.51 -1.40
CA GLY A 190 -20.19 1.41 -0.62
C GLY A 190 -19.34 1.86 0.54
N VAL A 191 -19.13 0.93 1.47
CA VAL A 191 -18.26 1.09 2.64
C VAL A 191 -17.21 0.00 2.63
N ASP A 192 -15.93 0.40 2.62
CA ASP A 192 -14.79 -0.50 2.69
C ASP A 192 -14.31 -0.62 4.14
N TYR A 193 -14.38 -1.82 4.70
CA TYR A 193 -13.94 -2.14 6.07
C TYR A 193 -12.48 -2.57 6.15
N LYS A 194 -11.72 -2.47 5.06
CA LYS A 194 -10.30 -2.78 5.07
C LYS A 194 -9.55 -1.83 6.00
N VAL A 195 -8.94 -2.39 7.04
CA VAL A 195 -8.15 -1.63 8.04
C VAL A 195 -6.66 -1.77 7.77
N ASN A 196 -6.25 -2.96 7.34
CA ASN A 196 -4.86 -3.31 7.07
C ASN A 196 -4.60 -3.33 5.57
N GLY A 197 -3.40 -2.98 5.20
CA GLY A 197 -2.95 -3.02 3.81
C GLY A 197 -2.10 -1.82 3.47
N ILE A 198 -1.34 -1.94 2.39
CA ILE A 198 -0.59 -0.81 1.87
C ILE A 198 -1.58 0.12 1.17
N SER A 199 -1.73 1.31 1.70
CA SER A 199 -2.33 2.41 0.96
C SER A 199 -1.30 3.51 0.82
N ILE A 200 -1.15 3.96 -0.39
CA ILE A 200 -0.18 5.00 -0.72
C ILE A 200 -0.71 6.39 -0.37
N ASN A 201 -2.01 6.51 -0.25
CA ASN A 201 -2.70 7.76 0.07
C ASN A 201 -3.27 7.78 1.51
N GLY A 202 -2.53 7.23 2.46
CA GLY A 202 -2.95 7.17 3.84
C GLY A 202 -3.57 5.82 4.24
N ARG A 203 -4.23 5.78 5.39
CA ARG A 203 -4.83 4.56 5.91
C ARG A 203 -6.09 4.19 5.13
N PRO A 204 -6.28 2.90 4.73
CA PRO A 204 -7.46 2.48 3.96
C PRO A 204 -8.79 2.81 4.64
N ASP A 205 -8.84 2.72 5.96
CA ASP A 205 -10.03 3.00 6.76
C ASP A 205 -10.42 4.49 6.81
N GLN A 206 -9.52 5.40 6.41
CA GLN A 206 -9.72 6.86 6.37
C GLN A 206 -9.86 7.41 4.95
N LEU A 207 -10.02 6.54 3.94
CA LEU A 207 -10.14 6.95 2.55
C LEU A 207 -11.57 7.31 2.16
N VAL A 208 -11.68 8.29 1.27
CA VAL A 208 -12.82 8.52 0.39
C VAL A 208 -12.35 8.26 -1.03
N THR A 209 -12.82 7.19 -1.62
CA THR A 209 -12.42 6.73 -2.96
C THR A 209 -13.46 7.16 -3.97
N ILE A 210 -13.04 7.88 -5.02
CA ILE A 210 -13.89 8.40 -6.10
C ILE A 210 -13.36 7.95 -7.46
N PRO A 211 -14.16 8.01 -8.54
CA PRO A 211 -13.69 7.79 -9.90
C PRO A 211 -12.53 8.73 -10.26
N TYR A 212 -11.42 8.20 -10.82
CA TYR A 212 -10.26 9.04 -11.18
C TYR A 212 -10.62 10.11 -12.23
N THR A 213 -11.53 9.79 -13.16
CA THR A 213 -12.03 10.73 -14.17
C THR A 213 -12.82 11.88 -13.56
N LEU A 214 -13.56 11.61 -12.48
CA LEU A 214 -14.23 12.65 -11.71
C LEU A 214 -13.21 13.48 -10.92
N PHE A 215 -12.20 12.82 -10.33
CA PHE A 215 -11.10 13.49 -9.65
C PHE A 215 -10.43 14.51 -10.55
N GLN A 216 -10.04 14.10 -11.77
CA GLN A 216 -9.42 15.00 -12.76
C GLN A 216 -10.28 16.23 -13.06
N LYS A 217 -11.59 16.06 -13.19
CA LYS A 217 -12.53 17.18 -13.43
C LYS A 217 -12.64 18.13 -12.23
N ILE A 218 -12.72 17.61 -11.01
CA ILE A 218 -12.91 18.42 -9.80
C ILE A 218 -11.64 19.20 -9.45
N TYR A 219 -10.48 18.55 -9.55
CA TYR A 219 -9.18 19.14 -9.21
C TYR A 219 -8.47 19.78 -10.40
N ASN A 220 -9.15 19.88 -11.54
CA ASN A 220 -8.65 20.51 -12.77
C ASN A 220 -7.25 20.03 -13.19
N SER A 221 -6.99 18.72 -13.04
CA SER A 221 -5.70 18.11 -13.35
C SER A 221 -5.54 17.68 -14.81
N GLY A 222 -6.52 17.98 -15.66
CA GLY A 222 -6.50 17.59 -17.09
C GLY A 222 -6.41 16.07 -17.25
N ASP A 223 -5.49 15.59 -18.07
CA ASP A 223 -5.21 14.16 -18.30
C ASP A 223 -4.06 13.63 -17.41
N GLN A 224 -3.60 14.43 -16.44
CA GLN A 224 -2.50 14.06 -15.57
C GLN A 224 -2.89 12.93 -14.62
N ILE A 225 -1.91 12.07 -14.32
CA ILE A 225 -1.99 10.95 -13.39
C ILE A 225 -0.85 11.07 -12.38
N HIS A 226 -1.16 10.92 -11.08
CA HIS A 226 -0.15 11.05 -10.03
C HIS A 226 0.69 9.79 -9.90
N SER A 227 0.09 8.62 -10.04
CA SER A 227 0.79 7.33 -10.05
C SER A 227 0.01 6.28 -10.82
N LEU A 228 0.71 5.22 -11.22
CA LEU A 228 0.10 4.01 -11.78
C LEU A 228 0.33 2.86 -10.82
N ALA A 229 -0.73 2.10 -10.53
CA ALA A 229 -0.62 0.80 -9.91
C ALA A 229 -0.67 -0.26 -11.00
N VAL A 230 0.24 -1.22 -10.97
CA VAL A 230 0.39 -2.24 -12.01
C VAL A 230 0.55 -3.63 -11.42
N THR A 231 0.07 -4.64 -12.13
CA THR A 231 0.36 -6.05 -11.84
C THR A 231 0.98 -6.71 -13.06
N ALA A 232 1.84 -7.69 -12.84
CA ALA A 232 2.36 -8.53 -13.90
C ALA A 232 1.50 -9.79 -14.07
N LYS A 233 1.45 -10.32 -15.29
CA LYS A 233 0.77 -11.58 -15.61
C LYS A 233 1.33 -12.74 -14.78
N PRO A 234 0.53 -13.80 -14.53
CA PRO A 234 1.00 -15.00 -13.85
C PRO A 234 2.28 -15.56 -14.48
N GLY A 235 3.26 -15.89 -13.64
CA GLY A 235 4.56 -16.42 -14.08
C GLY A 235 5.61 -15.36 -14.45
N VAL A 236 5.25 -14.09 -14.53
CA VAL A 236 6.21 -12.99 -14.77
C VAL A 236 6.56 -12.33 -13.44
N VAL A 237 7.84 -12.17 -13.15
CA VAL A 237 8.31 -11.48 -11.94
C VAL A 237 8.38 -9.97 -12.21
N MET A 238 7.72 -9.16 -11.40
CA MET A 238 7.64 -7.71 -11.59
C MET A 238 9.02 -7.04 -11.75
N SER A 239 10.02 -7.47 -10.99
CA SER A 239 11.38 -6.92 -11.07
C SER A 239 12.03 -7.09 -12.45
N SER A 240 11.67 -8.11 -13.22
CA SER A 240 12.25 -8.36 -14.55
C SER A 240 11.76 -7.37 -15.63
N ILE A 241 10.62 -6.73 -15.40
CA ILE A 241 10.01 -5.78 -16.34
C ILE A 241 10.14 -4.31 -15.91
N THR A 242 10.60 -4.08 -14.68
CA THR A 242 10.68 -2.72 -14.09
C THR A 242 11.54 -1.77 -14.94
N ASP A 243 12.69 -2.22 -15.45
CA ASP A 243 13.57 -1.37 -16.25
C ASP A 243 12.95 -1.00 -17.61
N ARG A 244 12.17 -1.93 -18.20
CA ARG A 244 11.43 -1.63 -19.44
C ARG A 244 10.31 -0.63 -19.17
N MET A 245 9.55 -0.79 -18.09
CA MET A 245 8.53 0.19 -17.69
C MET A 245 9.14 1.56 -17.49
N ARG A 246 10.28 1.64 -16.77
CA ARG A 246 11.03 2.90 -16.58
C ARG A 246 11.40 3.51 -17.90
N THR A 247 11.96 2.74 -18.84
CA THR A 247 12.38 3.23 -20.17
C THR A 247 11.20 3.79 -20.97
N VAL A 248 10.02 3.16 -20.89
CA VAL A 248 8.80 3.63 -21.58
C VAL A 248 8.33 4.96 -21.02
N ILE A 249 8.37 5.14 -19.70
CA ILE A 249 7.95 6.36 -19.01
C ILE A 249 9.01 7.47 -19.17
N ASP A 250 10.29 7.13 -19.04
CA ASP A 250 11.41 8.08 -19.14
C ASP A 250 11.58 8.63 -20.56
N ARG A 251 11.24 7.87 -21.61
CA ARG A 251 11.25 8.37 -23.01
C ARG A 251 10.41 9.63 -23.18
N LYS A 252 9.39 9.85 -22.35
CA LYS A 252 8.60 11.07 -22.34
C LYS A 252 9.33 12.25 -21.69
N SER A 253 10.20 11.99 -20.72
CA SER A 253 11.04 13.04 -20.13
C SER A 253 12.16 13.49 -21.06
N VAL A 254 12.34 12.77 -22.16
CA VAL A 254 13.43 12.87 -23.14
C VAL A 254 12.97 13.49 -24.48
N VAL A 255 11.64 13.67 -24.69
CA VAL A 255 11.09 14.31 -25.92
C VAL A 255 10.70 15.75 -25.70
#